data_8d1868cfec42e4e83152521a1b9a921c
#
_entry.id   8d1868cfec42e4e83152521a1b9a921c
#
_cell.length_a   1.000
_cell.length_b   1.000
_cell.length_c   1.000
_cell.angle_alpha   90.00
_cell.angle_beta   90.00
_cell.angle_gamma   90.00
#
_symmetry.space_group_name_H-M   'P 1'
#
loop_
_entity.id
_entity.type
_entity.pdbx_description
1 polymer ?
#
loop_
_entity_poly.entity_id
_entity_poly.type
_entity_poly.pdbx_seq_one_letter_code
_entity_poly.pdbx_strand_id
1 'polypeptide(L)'
;MKKLFVLDVSGFVFRAYFALPEMRGPNGESTQAVFGFIRSLDKLIKDLSPEYVVAVFDGPNNKQSRQELYADYKSNRDRQLEDLPEQIRLVKQYCELLGISCLEEKGVEADDVIASITKKAVADGFEVCICTADKDLLQLVSSRVSVFNPWKEQEIQYNEVLLQFGVPPEQIADYLALVGDSSDNIPGVSGCGPKKAQALLKEFQSVEELVANTERLSGKTKQMIEDQKETLLLSKRLATLHMDLAFPLTTEEFAFSPQAIDSAQLNTFYLQHGFKALVKHSETATSSIAVQTVTDPVTLKTVLEQLKGGEVGYCAAYTGEHLPSLQLHGVALAGANQVFYIEVSGVQEIALLKDFFADKATQFFGYRSKRDNHALRNSGIDVHVTADLVLAEHLVSGGAKISFQTLLMESGHIQEAVFFSKEWGAGSLPVQSLPRDPAQYFGMFASKLLAIKNYLFVKLEEKGLKDIFETVEQPLEAVLFAMECVGMPLDSQGLAVLDRDLTKELEECSQEIYDLTGCEFNIKSPKQLSDILYQRLGIEPVDKAKSTKAEVLEALEDRHEIIPKILMFRATEKMLSTYVRALPKQINAG
;
A
#
# COMPACT_ATOMS: atom_id res chain seq x y z
N MET A 1 -2.49 35.26 12.52
CA MET A 1 -1.80 34.91 13.77
C MET A 1 -1.10 33.60 13.48
N LYS A 2 0.10 33.33 13.99
CA LYS A 2 0.78 32.02 13.79
C LYS A 2 0.02 30.94 14.52
N LYS A 3 -0.14 29.76 13.90
CA LYS A 3 -0.87 28.62 14.48
C LYS A 3 0.06 27.42 14.58
N LEU A 4 0.24 26.87 15.79
CA LEU A 4 0.98 25.64 16.05
C LEU A 4 0.02 24.45 16.06
N PHE A 5 0.35 23.40 15.31
CA PHE A 5 -0.31 22.12 15.36
C PHE A 5 0.47 21.14 16.24
N VAL A 6 -0.16 20.64 17.28
CA VAL A 6 0.44 19.69 18.23
C VAL A 6 -0.18 18.31 17.98
N LEU A 7 0.63 17.35 17.56
CA LEU A 7 0.18 16.00 17.24
C LEU A 7 0.32 15.10 18.48
N ASP A 8 -0.78 14.55 18.96
CA ASP A 8 -0.80 13.42 19.91
C ASP A 8 -0.54 12.13 19.14
N VAL A 9 0.74 11.74 19.02
CA VAL A 9 1.15 10.60 18.20
C VAL A 9 0.56 9.29 18.68
N SER A 10 0.44 9.09 19.98
CA SER A 10 -0.10 7.87 20.58
C SER A 10 -1.52 7.58 20.08
N GLY A 11 -2.38 8.61 20.04
CA GLY A 11 -3.74 8.50 19.53
C GLY A 11 -3.82 8.04 18.07
N PHE A 12 -2.92 8.55 17.21
CA PHE A 12 -2.84 8.14 15.80
C PHE A 12 -2.34 6.71 15.63
N VAL A 13 -1.27 6.35 16.33
CA VAL A 13 -0.60 5.05 16.22
C VAL A 13 -1.50 3.92 16.71
N PHE A 14 -2.07 4.04 17.92
CA PHE A 14 -2.97 3.02 18.46
C PHE A 14 -4.20 2.82 17.59
N ARG A 15 -4.80 3.89 17.11
CA ARG A 15 -5.95 3.77 16.22
C ARG A 15 -5.61 3.04 14.92
N ALA A 16 -4.50 3.39 14.28
CA ALA A 16 -4.04 2.74 13.06
C ALA A 16 -3.74 1.25 13.29
N TYR A 17 -3.10 0.94 14.41
CA TYR A 17 -2.77 -0.43 14.80
C TYR A 17 -3.99 -1.34 14.89
N PHE A 18 -5.08 -0.87 15.49
CA PHE A 18 -6.29 -1.67 15.65
C PHE A 18 -7.28 -1.59 14.48
N ALA A 19 -7.21 -0.56 13.65
CA ALA A 19 -8.15 -0.37 12.54
C ALA A 19 -7.71 -1.04 11.23
N LEU A 20 -6.41 -1.26 11.04
CA LEU A 20 -5.86 -1.84 9.82
C LEU A 20 -5.55 -3.33 10.00
N PRO A 21 -5.67 -4.13 8.94
CA PRO A 21 -5.18 -5.50 8.95
C PRO A 21 -3.66 -5.52 9.18
N GLU A 22 -3.15 -6.63 9.69
CA GLU A 22 -1.71 -6.83 9.86
C GLU A 22 -0.98 -6.63 8.53
N MET A 23 0.04 -5.76 8.54
CA MET A 23 0.91 -5.49 7.41
C MET A 23 2.35 -5.78 7.82
N ARG A 24 3.12 -6.36 6.90
CA ARG A 24 4.54 -6.65 7.13
C ARG A 24 5.41 -6.00 6.09
N GLY A 25 6.51 -5.43 6.54
CA GLY A 25 7.59 -4.94 5.69
C GLY A 25 8.42 -6.08 5.06
N PRO A 26 9.37 -5.73 4.18
CA PRO A 26 10.21 -6.72 3.50
C PRO A 26 11.05 -7.61 4.43
N ASN A 27 11.37 -7.13 5.62
CA ASN A 27 12.15 -7.87 6.62
C ASN A 27 11.26 -8.62 7.64
N GLY A 28 9.93 -8.65 7.41
CA GLY A 28 8.95 -9.31 8.26
C GLY A 28 8.48 -8.48 9.47
N GLU A 29 8.96 -7.25 9.64
CA GLU A 29 8.52 -6.31 10.67
C GLU A 29 7.06 -5.87 10.47
N SER A 30 6.33 -5.67 11.57
CA SER A 30 4.95 -5.16 11.53
C SER A 30 4.93 -3.68 11.16
N THR A 31 4.05 -3.26 10.23
CA THR A 31 4.08 -1.89 9.66
C THR A 31 2.71 -1.22 9.54
N GLN A 32 1.61 -1.87 9.97
CA GLN A 32 0.25 -1.33 9.82
C GLN A 32 0.03 0.00 10.55
N ALA A 33 0.56 0.16 11.76
CA ALA A 33 0.43 1.41 12.51
C ALA A 33 1.21 2.55 11.85
N VAL A 34 2.41 2.25 11.34
CA VAL A 34 3.24 3.21 10.60
C VAL A 34 2.53 3.69 9.34
N PHE A 35 1.99 2.75 8.54
CA PHE A 35 1.24 3.09 7.33
C PHE A 35 0.03 3.96 7.61
N GLY A 36 -0.76 3.60 8.63
CA GLY A 36 -1.95 4.35 9.01
C GLY A 36 -1.62 5.74 9.55
N PHE A 37 -0.54 5.87 10.32
CA PHE A 37 -0.02 7.16 10.78
C PHE A 37 0.37 8.06 9.60
N ILE A 38 1.19 7.55 8.68
CA ILE A 38 1.63 8.28 7.48
C ILE A 38 0.42 8.81 6.71
N ARG A 39 -0.56 7.95 6.43
CA ARG A 39 -1.78 8.34 5.69
C ARG A 39 -2.58 9.44 6.41
N SER A 40 -2.67 9.35 7.73
CA SER A 40 -3.39 10.34 8.55
C SER A 40 -2.66 11.68 8.59
N LEU A 41 -1.33 11.65 8.76
CA LEU A 41 -0.51 12.85 8.79
C LEU A 41 -0.43 13.53 7.41
N ASP A 42 -0.25 12.78 6.33
CA ASP A 42 -0.27 13.33 4.95
C ASP A 42 -1.60 14.04 4.65
N LYS A 43 -2.73 13.44 5.09
CA LYS A 43 -4.04 14.07 4.97
C LYS A 43 -4.13 15.36 5.78
N LEU A 44 -3.70 15.35 7.04
CA LEU A 44 -3.69 16.52 7.91
C LEU A 44 -2.85 17.65 7.31
N ILE A 45 -1.63 17.35 6.85
CA ILE A 45 -0.76 18.34 6.21
C ILE A 45 -1.41 18.92 4.96
N LYS A 46 -2.04 18.10 4.14
CA LYS A 46 -2.73 18.53 2.91
C LYS A 46 -3.92 19.43 3.21
N ASP A 47 -4.76 19.04 4.18
CA ASP A 47 -6.03 19.69 4.46
C ASP A 47 -5.85 21.00 5.26
N LEU A 48 -4.89 21.04 6.19
CA LEU A 48 -4.68 22.15 7.12
C LEU A 48 -3.48 23.04 6.76
N SER A 49 -2.58 22.58 5.87
CA SER A 49 -1.38 23.31 5.42
C SER A 49 -0.61 23.99 6.57
N PRO A 50 -0.18 23.23 7.60
CA PRO A 50 0.42 23.80 8.79
C PRO A 50 1.80 24.44 8.53
N GLU A 51 2.07 25.60 9.12
CA GLU A 51 3.38 26.26 9.11
C GLU A 51 4.24 25.91 10.34
N TYR A 52 3.62 25.47 11.42
CA TYR A 52 4.29 25.04 12.66
C TYR A 52 3.66 23.73 13.12
N VAL A 53 4.50 22.71 13.32
CA VAL A 53 4.07 21.36 13.74
C VAL A 53 5.05 20.77 14.73
N VAL A 54 4.52 20.14 15.76
CA VAL A 54 5.31 19.33 16.71
C VAL A 54 4.60 18.00 16.95
N ALA A 55 5.36 16.91 16.95
CA ALA A 55 4.89 15.57 17.26
C ALA A 55 5.28 15.21 18.70
N VAL A 56 4.30 14.83 19.52
CA VAL A 56 4.52 14.50 20.93
C VAL A 56 4.32 13.01 21.13
N PHE A 57 5.31 12.39 21.77
CA PHE A 57 5.36 10.96 22.06
C PHE A 57 5.31 10.71 23.56
N ASP A 58 4.80 9.56 23.96
CA ASP A 58 4.91 9.08 25.32
C ASP A 58 6.35 8.74 25.67
N GLY A 59 6.84 9.30 26.76
CA GLY A 59 8.19 9.01 27.24
C GLY A 59 8.33 7.61 27.85
N PRO A 60 9.57 7.08 27.96
CA PRO A 60 9.81 5.84 28.71
C PRO A 60 9.33 5.97 30.16
N ASN A 61 8.63 4.94 30.68
CA ASN A 61 8.06 4.92 32.03
C ASN A 61 7.05 6.06 32.30
N ASN A 62 6.34 6.51 31.28
CA ASN A 62 5.42 7.66 31.31
C ASN A 62 4.35 7.60 32.42
N LYS A 63 3.88 6.41 32.81
CA LYS A 63 2.84 6.23 33.83
C LYS A 63 3.33 6.35 35.27
N GLN A 64 4.64 6.38 35.51
CA GLN A 64 5.23 6.22 36.84
C GLN A 64 4.71 7.23 37.86
N SER A 65 4.64 8.50 37.51
CA SER A 65 4.23 9.57 38.44
C SER A 65 2.77 9.41 38.92
N ARG A 66 1.85 8.98 38.02
CA ARG A 66 0.46 8.73 38.38
C ARG A 66 0.26 7.38 39.04
N GLN A 67 1.03 6.36 38.71
CA GLN A 67 1.00 5.05 39.38
C GLN A 67 1.56 5.10 40.82
N GLU A 68 2.48 6.00 41.13
CA GLU A 68 2.91 6.27 42.51
C GLU A 68 1.78 6.87 43.38
N LEU A 69 0.83 7.58 42.76
CA LEU A 69 -0.36 8.12 43.41
C LEU A 69 -1.50 7.07 43.51
N TYR A 70 -1.64 6.26 42.48
CA TYR A 70 -2.69 5.24 42.37
C TYR A 70 -2.21 4.06 41.54
N ALA A 71 -1.88 2.95 42.17
CA ALA A 71 -1.25 1.78 41.53
C ALA A 71 -2.07 1.21 40.37
N ASP A 72 -3.40 1.33 40.43
CA ASP A 72 -4.31 0.82 39.40
C ASP A 72 -4.49 1.78 38.21
N TYR A 73 -3.80 2.92 38.18
CA TYR A 73 -3.88 3.87 37.05
C TYR A 73 -3.47 3.21 35.73
N LYS A 74 -4.35 3.23 34.73
CA LYS A 74 -4.17 2.61 33.39
C LYS A 74 -3.78 1.11 33.43
N SER A 75 -4.11 0.38 34.52
CA SER A 75 -3.82 -1.06 34.66
C SER A 75 -4.62 -1.92 33.66
N ASN A 76 -5.76 -1.43 33.17
CA ASN A 76 -6.59 -2.07 32.16
C ASN A 76 -6.02 -2.01 30.73
N ARG A 77 -4.89 -1.27 30.50
CA ARG A 77 -4.21 -1.12 29.22
C ARG A 77 -3.04 -2.10 29.02
N ASP A 78 -2.85 -3.10 29.90
CA ASP A 78 -1.71 -4.03 29.90
C ASP A 78 -1.79 -5.16 28.84
N ARG A 79 -2.21 -4.84 27.62
CA ARG A 79 -1.87 -5.69 26.47
C ARG A 79 -0.46 -5.32 26.02
N GLN A 80 0.51 -6.17 26.33
CA GLN A 80 1.84 -6.05 25.74
C GLN A 80 1.72 -6.33 24.24
N LEU A 81 1.73 -5.27 23.44
CA LEU A 81 1.79 -5.32 21.99
C LEU A 81 3.27 -5.35 21.64
N GLU A 82 3.84 -6.54 21.48
CA GLU A 82 5.30 -6.76 21.33
C GLU A 82 5.91 -6.04 20.14
N ASP A 83 5.13 -5.84 19.07
CA ASP A 83 5.55 -5.21 17.82
C ASP A 83 5.28 -3.69 17.75
N LEU A 84 4.53 -3.14 18.69
CA LEU A 84 4.15 -1.72 18.69
C LEU A 84 5.32 -0.75 18.99
N PRO A 85 6.25 -1.04 19.92
CA PRO A 85 7.38 -0.15 20.20
C PRO A 85 8.25 0.11 18.96
N GLU A 86 8.47 -0.91 18.13
CA GLU A 86 9.23 -0.75 16.89
C GLU A 86 8.46 0.11 15.88
N GLN A 87 7.15 -0.06 15.77
CA GLN A 87 6.33 0.79 14.90
C GLN A 87 6.32 2.26 15.37
N ILE A 88 6.30 2.53 16.68
CA ILE A 88 6.44 3.89 17.23
C ILE A 88 7.80 4.49 16.87
N ARG A 89 8.88 3.71 16.95
CA ARG A 89 10.23 4.15 16.54
C ARG A 89 10.25 4.54 15.05
N LEU A 90 9.61 3.75 14.18
CA LEU A 90 9.51 4.07 12.75
C LEU A 90 8.65 5.32 12.49
N VAL A 91 7.58 5.53 13.25
CA VAL A 91 6.77 6.75 13.20
C VAL A 91 7.61 7.98 13.57
N LYS A 92 8.45 7.88 14.60
CA LYS A 92 9.37 8.95 15.01
C LYS A 92 10.37 9.26 13.91
N GLN A 93 11.00 8.25 13.34
CA GLN A 93 11.89 8.40 12.18
C GLN A 93 11.19 9.06 10.99
N TYR A 94 9.94 8.71 10.72
CA TYR A 94 9.15 9.35 9.67
C TYR A 94 8.91 10.84 9.92
N CYS A 95 8.55 11.23 11.16
CA CYS A 95 8.39 12.64 11.53
C CYS A 95 9.71 13.41 11.36
N GLU A 96 10.84 12.84 11.77
CA GLU A 96 12.16 13.42 11.60
C GLU A 96 12.54 13.62 10.13
N LEU A 97 12.22 12.66 9.26
CA LEU A 97 12.41 12.77 7.80
C LEU A 97 11.55 13.87 7.16
N LEU A 98 10.39 14.17 7.75
CA LEU A 98 9.56 15.31 7.35
C LEU A 98 10.07 16.66 7.91
N GLY A 99 11.07 16.65 8.79
CA GLY A 99 11.53 17.85 9.50
C GLY A 99 10.59 18.28 10.62
N ILE A 100 9.75 17.38 11.12
CA ILE A 100 8.84 17.64 12.25
C ILE A 100 9.60 17.36 13.56
N SER A 101 9.63 18.33 14.46
CA SER A 101 10.23 18.18 15.79
C SER A 101 9.46 17.15 16.60
N CYS A 102 10.19 16.18 17.20
CA CYS A 102 9.65 15.12 18.03
C CYS A 102 9.97 15.38 19.50
N LEU A 103 8.97 15.41 20.35
CA LEU A 103 9.12 15.64 21.78
C LEU A 103 8.66 14.43 22.58
N GLU A 104 9.48 14.03 23.53
CA GLU A 104 9.18 13.03 24.56
C GLU A 104 9.96 13.37 25.82
N GLU A 105 9.41 13.06 27.01
CA GLU A 105 10.08 13.27 28.28
C GLU A 105 9.97 12.00 29.13
N LYS A 106 11.12 11.57 29.69
CA LYS A 106 11.17 10.36 30.50
C LYS A 106 10.32 10.49 31.76
N GLY A 107 9.46 9.52 32.02
CA GLY A 107 8.59 9.49 33.19
C GLY A 107 7.35 10.39 33.05
N VAL A 108 7.12 10.97 31.88
CA VAL A 108 6.02 11.92 31.61
C VAL A 108 5.14 11.39 30.48
N GLU A 109 3.83 11.52 30.63
CA GLU A 109 2.86 11.19 29.58
C GLU A 109 2.83 12.27 28.49
N ALA A 110 2.52 11.86 27.26
CA ALA A 110 2.38 12.78 26.13
C ALA A 110 1.41 13.93 26.43
N ASP A 111 0.33 13.65 27.19
CA ASP A 111 -0.69 14.64 27.56
C ASP A 111 -0.11 15.81 28.34
N ASP A 112 0.80 15.55 29.30
CA ASP A 112 1.44 16.58 30.12
C ASP A 112 2.47 17.39 29.28
N VAL A 113 3.16 16.75 28.32
CA VAL A 113 4.02 17.41 27.35
C VAL A 113 3.21 18.34 26.44
N ILE A 114 2.08 17.85 25.89
CA ILE A 114 1.14 18.62 25.07
C ILE A 114 0.62 19.83 25.83
N ALA A 115 0.22 19.63 27.10
CA ALA A 115 -0.30 20.70 27.94
C ALA A 115 0.73 21.80 28.19
N SER A 116 1.99 21.41 28.48
CA SER A 116 3.08 22.36 28.74
C SER A 116 3.50 23.12 27.50
N ILE A 117 3.61 22.46 26.35
CA ILE A 117 3.90 23.10 25.04
C ILE A 117 2.76 24.04 24.65
N THR A 118 1.51 23.63 24.85
CA THR A 118 0.34 24.48 24.55
C THR A 118 0.37 25.77 25.37
N LYS A 119 0.62 25.67 26.68
CA LYS A 119 0.76 26.82 27.58
C LYS A 119 1.88 27.76 27.11
N LYS A 120 3.05 27.21 26.78
CA LYS A 120 4.20 27.97 26.27
C LYS A 120 3.88 28.65 24.94
N ALA A 121 3.32 27.95 23.97
CA ALA A 121 3.01 28.49 22.65
C ALA A 121 1.99 29.65 22.73
N VAL A 122 0.98 29.53 23.59
CA VAL A 122 0.03 30.63 23.85
C VAL A 122 0.73 31.82 24.45
N ALA A 123 1.67 31.62 25.38
CA ALA A 123 2.48 32.72 25.97
C ALA A 123 3.40 33.36 24.91
N ASP A 124 3.93 32.60 23.95
CA ASP A 124 4.72 33.08 22.82
C ASP A 124 3.86 33.74 21.71
N GLY A 125 2.54 33.88 21.90
CA GLY A 125 1.62 34.57 21.00
C GLY A 125 1.03 33.74 19.87
N PHE A 126 1.14 32.42 19.90
CA PHE A 126 0.54 31.51 18.94
C PHE A 126 -0.92 31.17 19.28
N GLU A 127 -1.68 30.81 18.26
CA GLU A 127 -2.85 29.94 18.39
C GLU A 127 -2.38 28.48 18.38
N VAL A 128 -3.08 27.59 19.07
CA VAL A 128 -2.72 26.17 19.13
C VAL A 128 -3.89 25.31 18.69
N CYS A 129 -3.61 24.32 17.85
CA CYS A 129 -4.54 23.28 17.44
C CYS A 129 -3.97 21.92 17.87
N ILE A 130 -4.58 21.28 18.85
CA ILE A 130 -4.17 19.96 19.34
C ILE A 130 -4.88 18.90 18.49
N CYS A 131 -4.13 18.10 17.77
CA CYS A 131 -4.65 17.04 16.90
C CYS A 131 -4.77 15.73 17.71
N THR A 132 -5.93 15.45 18.24
CA THR A 132 -6.21 14.29 19.10
C THR A 132 -7.70 13.91 19.11
N ALA A 133 -8.01 12.71 19.58
CA ALA A 133 -9.36 12.32 19.98
C ALA A 133 -9.51 12.15 21.50
N ASP A 134 -8.43 12.41 22.24
CA ASP A 134 -8.47 12.28 23.69
C ASP A 134 -9.29 13.41 24.32
N LYS A 135 -10.26 13.03 25.15
CA LYS A 135 -11.15 13.95 25.85
C LYS A 135 -10.45 14.71 26.98
N ASP A 136 -9.37 14.17 27.51
CA ASP A 136 -8.65 14.74 28.64
C ASP A 136 -7.93 16.03 28.22
N LEU A 137 -7.50 16.10 26.96
CA LEU A 137 -6.90 17.31 26.36
C LEU A 137 -7.92 18.44 26.11
N LEU A 138 -9.23 18.18 26.25
CA LEU A 138 -10.25 19.22 26.14
C LEU A 138 -10.20 20.25 27.28
N GLN A 139 -9.53 19.92 28.40
CA GLN A 139 -9.27 20.88 29.48
C GLN A 139 -8.35 22.05 29.08
N LEU A 140 -7.65 21.91 27.94
CA LEU A 140 -6.74 22.94 27.42
C LEU A 140 -7.44 23.93 26.47
N VAL A 141 -8.67 23.63 26.04
CA VAL A 141 -9.41 24.47 25.08
C VAL A 141 -9.67 25.84 25.67
N SER A 142 -9.42 26.86 24.87
CA SER A 142 -9.59 28.27 25.27
C SER A 142 -9.89 29.14 24.04
N SER A 143 -9.89 30.46 24.20
CA SER A 143 -10.02 31.38 23.07
C SER A 143 -8.88 31.31 22.05
N ARG A 144 -7.72 30.68 22.40
CA ARG A 144 -6.54 30.53 21.54
C ARG A 144 -6.16 29.07 21.31
N VAL A 145 -6.85 28.12 21.95
CA VAL A 145 -6.56 26.70 21.85
C VAL A 145 -7.80 25.96 21.38
N SER A 146 -7.69 25.23 20.29
CA SER A 146 -8.71 24.32 19.80
C SER A 146 -8.19 22.87 19.76
N VAL A 147 -9.09 21.92 19.74
CA VAL A 147 -8.79 20.50 19.53
C VAL A 147 -9.36 20.08 18.18
N PHE A 148 -8.54 19.46 17.33
CA PHE A 148 -8.98 18.89 16.07
C PHE A 148 -9.01 17.37 16.17
N ASN A 149 -10.19 16.80 15.96
CA ASN A 149 -10.33 15.34 15.85
C ASN A 149 -10.14 14.91 14.39
N PRO A 150 -9.00 14.30 14.03
CA PRO A 150 -8.67 14.00 12.64
C PRO A 150 -9.55 12.89 12.01
N TRP A 151 -10.22 12.08 12.84
CA TRP A 151 -11.07 10.98 12.36
C TRP A 151 -12.51 11.39 12.11
N LYS A 152 -12.98 12.42 12.85
CA LYS A 152 -14.30 13.03 12.64
C LYS A 152 -14.21 14.29 11.75
N GLU A 153 -12.99 14.73 11.44
CA GLU A 153 -12.72 15.99 10.71
C GLU A 153 -13.42 17.17 11.38
N GLN A 154 -13.40 17.19 12.70
CA GLN A 154 -14.13 18.17 13.50
C GLN A 154 -13.17 18.96 14.38
N GLU A 155 -13.24 20.27 14.28
CA GLU A 155 -12.60 21.17 15.24
C GLU A 155 -13.54 21.37 16.44
N ILE A 156 -13.01 21.25 17.65
CA ILE A 156 -13.70 21.39 18.93
C ILE A 156 -13.14 22.64 19.59
N GLN A 157 -14.00 23.61 19.78
CA GLN A 157 -13.71 24.87 20.44
C GLN A 157 -14.49 24.95 21.78
N TYR A 158 -14.44 26.09 22.44
CA TYR A 158 -15.04 26.30 23.76
C TYR A 158 -16.53 25.91 23.82
N ASN A 159 -17.31 26.35 22.85
CA ASN A 159 -18.75 26.10 22.81
C ASN A 159 -19.09 24.62 22.57
N GLU A 160 -18.28 23.93 21.75
CA GLU A 160 -18.46 22.52 21.47
C GLU A 160 -18.19 21.67 22.72
N VAL A 161 -17.17 22.03 23.54
CA VAL A 161 -16.92 21.39 24.84
C VAL A 161 -18.10 21.57 25.77
N LEU A 162 -18.59 22.82 25.89
CA LEU A 162 -19.75 23.13 26.73
C LEU A 162 -21.01 22.37 26.29
N LEU A 163 -21.25 22.25 24.99
CA LEU A 163 -22.40 21.50 24.46
C LEU A 163 -22.25 19.98 24.70
N GLN A 164 -21.05 19.44 24.57
CA GLN A 164 -20.79 18.01 24.70
C GLN A 164 -20.78 17.52 26.15
N PHE A 165 -20.15 18.28 27.05
CA PHE A 165 -19.94 17.87 28.46
C PHE A 165 -20.85 18.61 29.45
N GLY A 166 -21.50 19.70 29.05
CA GLY A 166 -22.32 20.54 29.91
C GLY A 166 -21.55 21.32 30.96
N VAL A 167 -20.21 21.37 30.80
CA VAL A 167 -19.27 22.15 31.63
C VAL A 167 -18.27 22.86 30.72
N PRO A 168 -17.69 24.00 31.09
CA PRO A 168 -16.66 24.67 30.31
C PRO A 168 -15.34 23.90 30.37
N PRO A 169 -14.40 24.13 29.43
CA PRO A 169 -13.10 23.46 29.36
C PRO A 169 -12.33 23.45 30.68
N GLU A 170 -12.34 24.54 31.41
CA GLU A 170 -11.65 24.71 32.70
C GLU A 170 -12.15 23.75 33.77
N GLN A 171 -13.36 23.22 33.62
CA GLN A 171 -13.98 22.26 34.55
C GLN A 171 -13.92 20.81 34.06
N ILE A 172 -13.29 20.50 32.95
CA ILE A 172 -13.21 19.13 32.43
C ILE A 172 -12.48 18.20 33.40
N ALA A 173 -11.37 18.64 34.00
CA ALA A 173 -10.68 17.84 35.03
C ALA A 173 -11.56 17.59 36.27
N ASP A 174 -12.35 18.57 36.69
CA ASP A 174 -13.34 18.43 37.81
C ASP A 174 -14.48 17.47 37.43
N TYR A 175 -14.96 17.58 36.21
CA TYR A 175 -16.00 16.70 35.69
C TYR A 175 -15.53 15.24 35.65
N LEU A 176 -14.31 14.97 35.15
CA LEU A 176 -13.71 13.63 35.14
C LEU A 176 -13.43 13.11 36.54
N ALA A 177 -13.04 13.98 37.48
CA ALA A 177 -12.84 13.63 38.87
C ALA A 177 -14.14 13.15 39.55
N LEU A 178 -15.27 13.76 39.18
CA LEU A 178 -16.60 13.37 39.71
C LEU A 178 -17.15 12.13 39.04
N VAL A 179 -17.10 12.05 37.71
CA VAL A 179 -17.71 10.97 36.92
C VAL A 179 -16.83 9.72 36.90
N GLY A 180 -15.52 9.91 37.01
CA GLY A 180 -14.50 8.88 36.76
C GLY A 180 -14.19 8.72 35.28
N ASP A 181 -13.13 7.99 35.01
CA ASP A 181 -12.75 7.56 33.66
C ASP A 181 -12.35 6.10 33.59
N SER A 182 -13.18 5.31 32.91
CA SER A 182 -12.90 3.87 32.73
C SER A 182 -11.74 3.59 31.80
N SER A 183 -11.37 4.51 30.87
CA SER A 183 -10.23 4.34 29.98
C SER A 183 -8.89 4.46 30.71
N ASP A 184 -8.81 5.34 31.72
CA ASP A 184 -7.60 5.56 32.51
C ASP A 184 -7.69 4.95 33.90
N ASN A 185 -8.79 4.23 34.17
CA ASN A 185 -9.08 3.63 35.47
C ASN A 185 -9.10 4.65 36.62
N ILE A 186 -9.65 5.85 36.35
CA ILE A 186 -9.90 6.88 37.36
C ILE A 186 -11.21 6.57 38.04
N PRO A 187 -11.23 6.38 39.40
CA PRO A 187 -12.39 5.82 40.09
C PRO A 187 -13.62 6.73 40.09
N GLY A 188 -13.43 8.05 40.13
CA GLY A 188 -14.53 8.99 40.29
C GLY A 188 -15.28 8.83 41.62
N VAL A 189 -16.50 9.40 41.71
CA VAL A 189 -17.38 9.30 42.86
C VAL A 189 -18.53 8.33 42.55
N SER A 190 -18.61 7.22 43.24
CA SER A 190 -19.66 6.21 43.04
C SER A 190 -21.05 6.84 43.24
N GLY A 191 -21.92 6.71 42.24
CA GLY A 191 -23.25 7.32 42.22
C GLY A 191 -23.29 8.77 41.71
N CYS A 192 -22.16 9.32 41.24
CA CYS A 192 -22.09 10.63 40.59
C CYS A 192 -21.96 10.45 39.08
N GLY A 193 -23.07 10.34 38.37
CA GLY A 193 -23.10 10.31 36.92
C GLY A 193 -23.05 11.72 36.28
N PRO A 194 -22.96 11.80 34.91
CA PRO A 194 -22.79 13.04 34.18
C PRO A 194 -23.70 14.21 34.58
N LYS A 195 -25.01 13.97 34.65
CA LYS A 195 -25.99 15.01 35.03
C LYS A 195 -25.77 15.59 36.42
N LYS A 196 -25.37 14.72 37.39
CA LYS A 196 -25.11 15.15 38.76
C LYS A 196 -23.79 15.93 38.84
N ALA A 197 -22.75 15.51 38.14
CA ALA A 197 -21.50 16.22 38.05
C ALA A 197 -21.68 17.62 37.44
N GLN A 198 -22.44 17.75 36.34
CA GLN A 198 -22.80 19.04 35.73
C GLN A 198 -23.54 19.97 36.73
N ALA A 199 -24.51 19.44 37.49
CA ALA A 199 -25.25 20.23 38.47
C ALA A 199 -24.34 20.71 39.60
N LEU A 200 -23.45 19.86 40.10
CA LEU A 200 -22.48 20.22 41.15
C LEU A 200 -21.50 21.29 40.67
N LEU A 201 -20.92 21.11 39.47
CA LEU A 201 -19.95 22.06 38.92
C LEU A 201 -20.58 23.40 38.49
N LYS A 202 -21.86 23.44 38.22
CA LYS A 202 -22.59 24.69 38.02
C LYS A 202 -22.73 25.50 39.32
N GLU A 203 -22.80 24.81 40.46
CA GLU A 203 -22.96 25.45 41.77
C GLU A 203 -21.64 25.78 42.46
N PHE A 204 -20.62 24.87 42.33
CA PHE A 204 -19.35 24.95 43.05
C PHE A 204 -18.19 25.14 42.09
N GLN A 205 -18.08 25.74 41.11
CA GLN A 205 -16.98 26.06 40.18
C GLN A 205 -15.81 25.04 40.10
N SER A 206 -15.43 24.34 41.18
CA SER A 206 -14.38 23.33 41.25
C SER A 206 -14.64 22.24 42.30
N VAL A 207 -13.90 21.12 42.20
CA VAL A 207 -13.90 20.04 43.20
C VAL A 207 -13.39 20.56 44.55
N GLU A 208 -12.42 21.42 44.59
CA GLU A 208 -11.85 22.02 45.78
C GLU A 208 -12.91 22.86 46.51
N GLU A 209 -13.67 23.70 45.81
CA GLU A 209 -14.75 24.49 46.35
C GLU A 209 -15.90 23.59 46.87
N LEU A 210 -16.24 22.55 46.08
CA LEU A 210 -17.27 21.57 46.48
C LEU A 210 -16.92 20.87 47.80
N VAL A 211 -15.65 20.42 47.93
CA VAL A 211 -15.15 19.73 49.12
C VAL A 211 -15.05 20.67 50.33
N ALA A 212 -14.74 21.93 50.11
CA ALA A 212 -14.64 22.94 51.17
C ALA A 212 -16.02 23.41 51.71
N ASN A 213 -17.08 23.25 50.91
CA ASN A 213 -18.41 23.78 51.23
C ASN A 213 -19.51 22.69 51.19
N THR A 214 -19.21 21.48 51.71
CA THR A 214 -20.18 20.36 51.72
C THR A 214 -21.42 20.65 52.53
N GLU A 215 -21.41 21.62 53.47
CA GLU A 215 -22.57 22.11 54.21
C GLU A 215 -23.65 22.73 53.32
N ARG A 216 -23.33 23.20 52.13
CA ARG A 216 -24.30 23.71 51.13
C ARG A 216 -25.05 22.57 50.45
N LEU A 217 -24.56 21.35 50.57
CA LEU A 217 -25.22 20.15 50.07
C LEU A 217 -26.19 19.59 51.07
N SER A 218 -27.19 18.81 50.62
CA SER A 218 -28.18 18.18 51.47
C SER A 218 -28.39 16.71 51.10
N GLY A 219 -28.93 15.96 52.11
CA GLY A 219 -29.35 14.58 51.90
C GLY A 219 -28.27 13.64 51.38
N LYS A 220 -28.65 12.75 50.45
CA LYS A 220 -27.77 11.72 49.89
C LYS A 220 -26.57 12.30 49.13
N THR A 221 -26.68 13.48 48.55
CA THR A 221 -25.59 14.08 47.79
C THR A 221 -24.47 14.56 48.72
N LYS A 222 -24.81 15.16 49.86
CA LYS A 222 -23.83 15.53 50.88
C LYS A 222 -23.07 14.32 51.38
N GLN A 223 -23.78 13.29 51.80
CA GLN A 223 -23.18 12.06 52.31
C GLN A 223 -22.27 11.40 51.26
N MET A 224 -22.72 11.31 49.99
CA MET A 224 -21.96 10.75 48.90
C MET A 224 -20.58 11.45 48.69
N ILE A 225 -20.55 12.78 48.79
CA ILE A 225 -19.31 13.56 48.63
C ILE A 225 -18.42 13.44 49.87
N GLU A 226 -19.00 13.50 51.07
CA GLU A 226 -18.26 13.40 52.34
C GLU A 226 -17.63 12.01 52.52
N ASP A 227 -18.38 10.93 52.23
CA ASP A 227 -17.90 9.55 52.32
C ASP A 227 -16.78 9.22 51.32
N GLN A 228 -16.71 9.91 50.18
CA GLN A 228 -15.78 9.63 49.11
C GLN A 228 -14.81 10.81 48.80
N LYS A 229 -14.66 11.71 49.78
CA LYS A 229 -13.83 12.92 49.62
C LYS A 229 -12.39 12.63 49.18
N GLU A 230 -11.76 11.63 49.80
CA GLU A 230 -10.38 11.26 49.45
C GLU A 230 -10.26 10.71 48.01
N THR A 231 -11.21 9.85 47.62
CA THR A 231 -11.30 9.31 46.25
C THR A 231 -11.53 10.42 45.21
N LEU A 232 -12.39 11.40 45.53
CA LEU A 232 -12.66 12.54 44.66
C LEU A 232 -11.39 13.39 44.44
N LEU A 233 -10.67 13.72 45.53
CA LEU A 233 -9.43 14.50 45.45
C LEU A 233 -8.32 13.72 44.74
N LEU A 234 -8.23 12.40 44.93
CA LEU A 234 -7.32 11.54 44.16
C LEU A 234 -7.67 11.57 42.67
N SER A 235 -8.95 11.37 42.32
CA SER A 235 -9.43 11.40 40.94
C SER A 235 -9.15 12.75 40.28
N LYS A 236 -9.30 13.87 41.02
CA LYS A 236 -8.94 15.21 40.52
C LYS A 236 -7.44 15.31 40.18
N ARG A 237 -6.58 14.84 41.10
CA ARG A 237 -5.13 14.82 40.87
C ARG A 237 -4.72 13.99 39.65
N LEU A 238 -5.37 12.83 39.44
CA LEU A 238 -5.12 11.93 38.31
C LEU A 238 -5.59 12.54 36.98
N ALA A 239 -6.74 13.24 36.98
CA ALA A 239 -7.32 13.83 35.77
C ALA A 239 -6.68 15.18 35.36
N THR A 240 -6.00 15.85 36.28
CA THR A 240 -5.41 17.17 36.02
C THR A 240 -4.08 17.02 35.27
N LEU A 241 -3.93 17.74 34.16
CA LEU A 241 -2.69 17.76 33.37
C LEU A 241 -1.64 18.69 34.01
N HIS A 242 -0.38 18.27 33.96
CA HIS A 242 0.76 19.09 34.36
C HIS A 242 1.18 20.00 33.20
N MET A 243 1.21 21.33 33.46
CA MET A 243 1.46 22.36 32.41
C MET A 243 2.78 23.11 32.60
N ASP A 244 3.65 22.66 33.50
CA ASP A 244 4.82 23.43 33.93
C ASP A 244 6.15 22.68 33.63
N LEU A 245 6.15 21.80 32.64
CA LEU A 245 7.37 21.18 32.15
C LEU A 245 8.24 22.21 31.41
N ALA A 246 9.53 22.24 31.72
CA ALA A 246 10.47 23.16 31.09
C ALA A 246 11.06 22.51 29.81
N PHE A 247 10.82 23.16 28.69
CA PHE A 247 11.46 22.78 27.42
C PHE A 247 12.46 23.87 27.00
N PRO A 248 13.69 23.49 26.60
CA PRO A 248 14.72 24.43 26.16
C PRO A 248 14.44 25.04 24.77
N LEU A 249 13.40 24.55 24.06
CA LEU A 249 13.02 24.95 22.71
C LEU A 249 12.09 26.16 22.72
N THR A 250 12.21 26.99 21.69
CA THR A 250 11.25 28.07 21.41
C THR A 250 10.16 27.56 20.47
N THR A 251 8.98 28.19 20.51
CA THR A 251 7.87 27.79 19.60
C THR A 251 8.21 28.01 18.12
N GLU A 252 9.12 28.93 17.82
CA GLU A 252 9.60 29.18 16.44
C GLU A 252 10.41 27.98 15.88
N GLU A 253 11.00 27.15 16.74
CA GLU A 253 11.76 25.94 16.32
C GLU A 253 10.86 24.83 15.80
N PHE A 254 9.53 24.96 15.94
CA PHE A 254 8.55 24.03 15.36
C PHE A 254 8.10 24.43 13.94
N ALA A 255 8.82 25.36 13.30
CA ALA A 255 8.54 25.75 11.92
C ALA A 255 8.64 24.54 10.98
N PHE A 256 7.62 24.37 10.15
CA PHE A 256 7.48 23.25 9.22
C PHE A 256 7.41 23.75 7.79
N SER A 257 8.23 23.15 6.92
CA SER A 257 8.27 23.50 5.50
C SER A 257 8.24 22.23 4.64
N PRO A 258 7.11 21.92 3.99
CA PRO A 258 7.02 20.78 3.08
C PRO A 258 8.03 20.81 1.93
N GLN A 259 8.50 22.02 1.53
CA GLN A 259 9.48 22.18 0.45
C GLN A 259 10.90 21.77 0.86
N ALA A 260 11.18 21.71 2.16
CA ALA A 260 12.49 21.29 2.68
C ALA A 260 12.64 19.77 2.82
N ILE A 261 11.57 18.99 2.55
CA ILE A 261 11.57 17.54 2.70
C ILE A 261 12.46 16.89 1.64
N ASP A 262 13.45 16.10 2.07
CA ASP A 262 14.25 15.28 1.17
C ASP A 262 13.43 14.09 0.66
N SER A 263 12.87 14.25 -0.54
CA SER A 263 12.06 13.22 -1.19
C SER A 263 12.82 11.91 -1.45
N ALA A 264 14.15 11.95 -1.58
CA ALA A 264 14.94 10.74 -1.82
C ALA A 264 15.07 9.92 -0.54
N GLN A 265 15.36 10.56 0.60
CA GLN A 265 15.41 9.89 1.90
C GLN A 265 14.03 9.36 2.30
N LEU A 266 12.97 10.13 2.06
CA LEU A 266 11.61 9.72 2.34
C LEU A 266 11.18 8.51 1.50
N ASN A 267 11.51 8.51 0.19
CA ASN A 267 11.25 7.38 -0.70
C ASN A 267 12.04 6.13 -0.27
N THR A 268 13.28 6.30 0.18
CA THR A 268 14.09 5.21 0.74
C THR A 268 13.40 4.59 1.95
N PHE A 269 12.90 5.41 2.88
CA PHE A 269 12.13 4.94 4.03
C PHE A 269 10.88 4.15 3.60
N TYR A 270 10.11 4.66 2.64
CA TYR A 270 8.91 3.97 2.15
C TYR A 270 9.23 2.59 1.57
N LEU A 271 10.33 2.48 0.81
CA LEU A 271 10.74 1.21 0.20
C LEU A 271 11.25 0.20 1.22
N GLN A 272 12.07 0.66 2.17
CA GLN A 272 12.60 -0.19 3.24
C GLN A 272 11.50 -0.85 4.07
N HIS A 273 10.35 -0.19 4.25
CA HIS A 273 9.23 -0.68 5.04
C HIS A 273 8.03 -1.17 4.21
N GLY A 274 8.20 -1.33 2.88
CA GLY A 274 7.18 -1.93 2.00
C GLY A 274 6.05 -0.98 1.57
N PHE A 275 6.18 0.34 1.79
CA PHE A 275 5.16 1.35 1.46
C PHE A 275 5.25 1.84 0.02
N LYS A 276 5.32 0.92 -0.94
CA LYS A 276 5.51 1.23 -2.38
C LYS A 276 4.49 2.24 -2.93
N ALA A 277 3.25 2.20 -2.44
CA ALA A 277 2.19 3.13 -2.85
C ALA A 277 2.37 4.58 -2.37
N LEU A 278 3.27 4.83 -1.41
CA LEU A 278 3.54 6.16 -0.84
C LEU A 278 4.75 6.85 -1.48
N VAL A 279 5.50 6.16 -2.33
CA VAL A 279 6.68 6.72 -3.01
C VAL A 279 6.26 7.95 -3.81
N LYS A 280 6.79 9.12 -3.44
CA LYS A 280 6.47 10.42 -4.08
C LYS A 280 7.40 10.64 -5.28
N HIS A 281 6.80 11.08 -6.37
CA HIS A 281 7.52 11.37 -7.61
C HIS A 281 8.14 12.76 -7.52
N SER A 282 9.47 12.84 -7.56
CA SER A 282 10.16 14.13 -7.73
C SER A 282 10.06 14.56 -9.20
N GLU A 283 9.57 15.76 -9.47
CA GLU A 283 9.54 16.32 -10.82
C GLU A 283 10.94 16.77 -11.30
N THR A 284 11.93 16.78 -10.44
CA THR A 284 13.26 17.32 -10.70
C THR A 284 14.30 16.23 -10.60
N ALA A 285 14.54 15.52 -11.63
CA ALA A 285 15.80 14.97 -12.17
C ALA A 285 15.51 13.73 -13.03
N THR A 286 15.25 13.94 -14.30
CA THR A 286 15.62 12.95 -15.31
C THR A 286 17.15 12.88 -15.27
N SER A 287 17.72 11.81 -14.69
CA SER A 287 19.08 11.45 -15.00
C SER A 287 19.09 11.22 -16.51
N SER A 288 19.55 12.19 -17.27
CA SER A 288 19.65 12.09 -18.71
C SER A 288 20.80 11.13 -19.03
N ILE A 289 20.48 9.83 -19.06
CA ILE A 289 21.37 8.87 -19.67
C ILE A 289 21.43 9.27 -21.13
N ALA A 290 22.62 9.61 -21.60
CA ALA A 290 22.83 9.94 -22.99
C ALA A 290 22.68 8.64 -23.82
N VAL A 291 21.57 8.51 -24.54
CA VAL A 291 21.33 7.42 -25.47
C VAL A 291 21.81 7.89 -26.86
N GLN A 292 22.77 7.19 -27.40
CA GLN A 292 23.22 7.46 -28.76
C GLN A 292 22.34 6.70 -29.77
N THR A 293 21.60 7.43 -30.61
CA THR A 293 20.85 6.83 -31.73
C THR A 293 21.79 6.52 -32.88
N VAL A 294 21.71 5.30 -33.40
CA VAL A 294 22.52 4.79 -34.51
C VAL A 294 21.60 4.49 -35.67
N THR A 295 21.82 5.20 -36.78
CA THR A 295 20.97 5.14 -37.99
C THR A 295 21.74 4.70 -39.25
N ASP A 296 23.06 4.52 -39.13
CA ASP A 296 23.90 4.13 -40.28
C ASP A 296 24.75 2.88 -39.95
N PRO A 297 25.02 2.01 -40.97
CA PRO A 297 25.73 0.75 -40.76
C PRO A 297 27.22 0.91 -40.36
N VAL A 298 27.87 2.02 -40.69
CA VAL A 298 29.29 2.24 -40.36
C VAL A 298 29.46 2.51 -38.88
N THR A 299 28.66 3.43 -38.36
CA THR A 299 28.58 3.72 -36.92
C THR A 299 28.14 2.46 -36.17
N LEU A 300 27.12 1.74 -36.66
CA LEU A 300 26.64 0.50 -36.07
C LEU A 300 27.77 -0.52 -35.89
N LYS A 301 28.57 -0.77 -36.93
CA LYS A 301 29.70 -1.70 -36.85
C LYS A 301 30.66 -1.31 -35.72
N THR A 302 31.00 -0.02 -35.62
CA THR A 302 31.91 0.48 -34.57
C THR A 302 31.33 0.26 -33.18
N VAL A 303 30.03 0.53 -32.97
CA VAL A 303 29.32 0.33 -31.70
C VAL A 303 29.30 -1.14 -31.31
N LEU A 304 28.98 -2.03 -32.23
CA LEU A 304 28.93 -3.47 -31.95
C LEU A 304 30.31 -4.03 -31.58
N GLU A 305 31.38 -3.60 -32.21
CA GLU A 305 32.74 -3.99 -31.84
C GLU A 305 33.14 -3.50 -30.42
N GLN A 306 32.63 -2.36 -29.96
CA GLN A 306 32.87 -1.86 -28.60
C GLN A 306 32.15 -2.70 -27.54
N LEU A 307 31.00 -3.29 -27.85
CA LEU A 307 30.20 -4.10 -26.94
C LEU A 307 30.58 -5.57 -26.96
N LYS A 308 31.28 -6.03 -27.97
CA LYS A 308 31.63 -7.43 -28.21
C LYS A 308 32.50 -8.01 -27.09
N GLY A 309 32.18 -9.24 -26.65
CA GLY A 309 32.87 -9.94 -25.58
C GLY A 309 32.58 -9.42 -24.16
N GLY A 310 31.68 -8.44 -24.03
CA GLY A 310 31.24 -7.88 -22.74
C GLY A 310 29.86 -8.35 -22.30
N GLU A 311 29.41 -7.80 -21.16
CA GLU A 311 28.04 -7.94 -20.69
C GLU A 311 27.17 -6.85 -21.36
N VAL A 312 26.07 -7.25 -21.98
CA VAL A 312 25.17 -6.35 -22.73
C VAL A 312 23.72 -6.56 -22.29
N GLY A 313 23.13 -5.50 -21.73
CA GLY A 313 21.69 -5.40 -21.56
C GLY A 313 21.02 -5.08 -22.90
N TYR A 314 19.98 -5.80 -23.32
CA TYR A 314 19.29 -5.57 -24.57
C TYR A 314 17.79 -5.59 -24.43
N CYS A 315 17.11 -4.86 -25.30
CA CYS A 315 15.67 -5.00 -25.54
C CYS A 315 15.31 -4.60 -26.96
N ALA A 316 14.25 -5.20 -27.51
CA ALA A 316 13.74 -4.92 -28.84
C ALA A 316 12.57 -3.93 -28.79
N ALA A 317 12.60 -2.95 -29.70
CA ALA A 317 11.48 -2.07 -29.97
C ALA A 317 10.66 -2.64 -31.13
N TYR A 318 9.44 -3.09 -30.85
CA TYR A 318 8.59 -3.75 -31.85
C TYR A 318 7.11 -3.36 -31.69
N THR A 319 6.32 -3.62 -32.71
CA THR A 319 4.86 -3.53 -32.70
C THR A 319 4.25 -4.87 -33.12
N GLY A 320 2.99 -5.09 -32.80
CA GLY A 320 2.25 -6.31 -33.12
C GLY A 320 1.70 -7.01 -31.89
N GLU A 321 0.63 -7.76 -32.08
CA GLU A 321 -0.12 -8.41 -31.00
C GLU A 321 0.29 -9.88 -30.81
N HIS A 322 0.48 -10.60 -31.91
CA HIS A 322 0.81 -12.02 -31.94
C HIS A 322 2.28 -12.25 -32.27
N LEU A 323 2.90 -13.25 -31.65
CA LEU A 323 4.34 -13.52 -31.77
C LEU A 323 4.86 -13.54 -33.21
N PRO A 324 4.22 -14.20 -34.16
CA PRO A 324 4.71 -14.23 -35.55
C PRO A 324 4.46 -12.94 -36.34
N SER A 325 3.60 -12.04 -35.85
CA SER A 325 3.33 -10.75 -36.49
C SER A 325 4.10 -9.57 -35.88
N LEU A 326 5.02 -9.85 -34.96
CA LEU A 326 5.85 -8.81 -34.37
C LEU A 326 6.76 -8.20 -35.40
N GLN A 327 6.72 -6.86 -35.53
CA GLN A 327 7.57 -6.07 -36.45
C GLN A 327 8.63 -5.36 -35.64
N LEU A 328 9.88 -5.63 -35.93
CA LEU A 328 11.03 -4.98 -35.30
C LEU A 328 11.23 -3.59 -35.88
N HIS A 329 11.40 -2.58 -35.04
CA HIS A 329 11.70 -1.20 -35.39
C HIS A 329 13.08 -0.74 -34.93
N GLY A 330 13.58 -1.32 -33.84
CA GLY A 330 14.87 -0.98 -33.29
C GLY A 330 15.32 -1.94 -32.20
N VAL A 331 16.57 -1.80 -31.79
CA VAL A 331 17.20 -2.55 -30.72
C VAL A 331 17.98 -1.60 -29.83
N ALA A 332 17.70 -1.62 -28.54
CA ALA A 332 18.53 -0.93 -27.58
C ALA A 332 19.58 -1.88 -27.00
N LEU A 333 20.82 -1.42 -26.94
CA LEU A 333 21.97 -2.13 -26.39
C LEU A 333 22.64 -1.26 -25.32
N ALA A 334 22.96 -1.83 -24.17
CA ALA A 334 23.66 -1.13 -23.12
C ALA A 334 24.83 -1.96 -22.57
N GLY A 335 26.03 -1.41 -22.65
CA GLY A 335 27.19 -1.88 -21.92
C GLY A 335 27.34 -1.15 -20.58
N ALA A 336 28.49 -1.29 -19.92
CA ALA A 336 28.75 -0.71 -18.60
C ALA A 336 28.57 0.82 -18.54
N ASN A 337 29.00 1.55 -19.58
CA ASN A 337 29.04 3.01 -19.59
C ASN A 337 28.43 3.64 -20.87
N GLN A 338 27.85 2.86 -21.72
CA GLN A 338 27.38 3.31 -23.03
C GLN A 338 26.03 2.70 -23.34
N VAL A 339 25.14 3.51 -23.94
CA VAL A 339 23.77 3.11 -24.29
C VAL A 339 23.50 3.53 -25.73
N PHE A 340 23.06 2.58 -26.52
CA PHE A 340 22.77 2.77 -27.92
C PHE A 340 21.34 2.35 -28.23
N TYR A 341 20.69 3.11 -29.10
CA TYR A 341 19.47 2.70 -29.75
C TYR A 341 19.73 2.61 -31.26
N ILE A 342 19.59 1.42 -31.81
CA ILE A 342 19.81 1.10 -33.20
C ILE A 342 18.45 1.12 -33.91
N GLU A 343 18.26 2.02 -34.89
CA GLU A 343 17.10 1.96 -35.75
C GLU A 343 17.32 0.86 -36.81
N VAL A 344 16.37 -0.06 -36.91
CA VAL A 344 16.42 -1.14 -37.89
C VAL A 344 15.56 -0.76 -39.07
N SER A 345 16.21 -0.23 -40.09
CA SER A 345 15.57 0.26 -41.31
C SER A 345 15.86 -0.56 -42.56
N GLY A 346 16.89 -1.42 -42.54
CA GLY A 346 17.33 -2.15 -43.72
C GLY A 346 18.05 -3.47 -43.44
N VAL A 347 18.44 -4.13 -44.52
CA VAL A 347 19.07 -5.46 -44.48
C VAL A 347 20.48 -5.41 -43.88
N GLN A 348 21.19 -4.27 -44.01
CA GLN A 348 22.56 -4.14 -43.51
C GLN A 348 22.63 -4.11 -42.01
N GLU A 349 21.72 -3.36 -41.35
CA GLU A 349 21.60 -3.32 -39.89
C GLU A 349 21.24 -4.69 -39.34
N ILE A 350 20.31 -5.40 -40.01
CA ILE A 350 19.90 -6.76 -39.64
C ILE A 350 21.08 -7.73 -39.71
N ALA A 351 21.88 -7.67 -40.77
CA ALA A 351 23.05 -8.53 -40.94
C ALA A 351 24.10 -8.31 -39.86
N LEU A 352 24.42 -7.04 -39.52
CA LEU A 352 25.37 -6.69 -38.47
C LEU A 352 24.86 -7.12 -37.06
N LEU A 353 23.60 -6.91 -36.78
CA LEU A 353 22.97 -7.35 -35.51
C LEU A 353 22.95 -8.87 -35.41
N LYS A 354 22.67 -9.58 -36.52
CA LYS A 354 22.70 -11.04 -36.56
C LYS A 354 24.07 -11.59 -36.18
N ASP A 355 25.14 -11.04 -36.78
CA ASP A 355 26.53 -11.45 -36.50
C ASP A 355 26.91 -11.12 -35.02
N PHE A 356 26.45 -9.99 -34.51
CA PHE A 356 26.69 -9.59 -33.12
C PHE A 356 25.99 -10.49 -32.13
N PHE A 357 24.71 -10.78 -32.30
CA PHE A 357 23.95 -11.65 -31.41
C PHE A 357 24.34 -13.13 -31.49
N ALA A 358 25.03 -13.54 -32.57
CA ALA A 358 25.62 -14.86 -32.71
C ALA A 358 26.97 -15.00 -31.98
N ASP A 359 27.57 -13.93 -31.49
CA ASP A 359 28.86 -13.96 -30.79
C ASP A 359 28.69 -14.61 -29.38
N LYS A 360 29.29 -15.78 -29.20
CA LYS A 360 29.23 -16.55 -27.95
C LYS A 360 30.08 -15.97 -26.80
N ALA A 361 30.97 -15.03 -27.09
CA ALA A 361 31.79 -14.37 -26.08
C ALA A 361 31.05 -13.21 -25.42
N THR A 362 30.04 -12.66 -26.10
CA THR A 362 29.17 -11.59 -25.57
C THR A 362 28.01 -12.19 -24.74
N GLN A 363 27.80 -11.66 -23.55
CA GLN A 363 26.74 -12.10 -22.64
C GLN A 363 25.54 -11.17 -22.75
N PHE A 364 24.39 -11.71 -23.13
CA PHE A 364 23.16 -10.94 -23.35
C PHE A 364 22.16 -11.11 -22.20
N PHE A 365 21.76 -10.00 -21.60
CA PHE A 365 20.80 -9.92 -20.51
C PHE A 365 19.54 -9.18 -20.96
N GLY A 366 18.42 -9.87 -20.92
CA GLY A 366 17.11 -9.32 -21.27
C GLY A 366 16.14 -9.32 -20.07
N TYR A 367 15.00 -8.67 -20.24
CA TYR A 367 13.89 -8.73 -19.31
C TYR A 367 12.62 -9.06 -20.10
N ARG A 368 12.05 -10.24 -19.91
CA ARG A 368 11.04 -10.86 -20.80
C ARG A 368 11.60 -11.10 -22.20
N SER A 369 12.82 -11.54 -22.26
CA SER A 369 13.62 -11.69 -23.48
C SER A 369 12.98 -12.60 -24.53
N LYS A 370 12.20 -13.58 -24.14
CA LYS A 370 11.54 -14.50 -25.07
C LYS A 370 10.68 -13.77 -26.12
N ARG A 371 9.94 -12.72 -25.72
CA ARG A 371 9.14 -11.94 -26.67
C ARG A 371 9.99 -11.04 -27.57
N ASP A 372 11.04 -10.44 -27.03
CA ASP A 372 12.03 -9.68 -27.79
C ASP A 372 12.69 -10.57 -28.85
N ASN A 373 13.02 -11.80 -28.47
CA ASN A 373 13.63 -12.79 -29.36
C ASN A 373 12.70 -13.20 -30.51
N HIS A 374 11.39 -13.28 -30.28
CA HIS A 374 10.43 -13.48 -31.38
C HIS A 374 10.46 -12.32 -32.39
N ALA A 375 10.50 -11.07 -31.91
CA ALA A 375 10.58 -9.91 -32.80
C ALA A 375 11.90 -9.88 -33.61
N LEU A 376 13.00 -10.20 -32.94
CA LEU A 376 14.33 -10.32 -33.58
C LEU A 376 14.36 -11.46 -34.61
N ARG A 377 13.85 -12.65 -34.27
CA ARG A 377 13.79 -13.82 -35.13
C ARG A 377 12.92 -13.59 -36.36
N ASN A 378 11.80 -12.88 -36.24
CA ASN A 378 10.95 -12.50 -37.38
C ASN A 378 11.73 -11.65 -38.41
N SER A 379 12.79 -10.97 -37.95
CA SER A 379 13.74 -10.22 -38.83
C SER A 379 14.99 -11.05 -39.21
N GLY A 380 15.04 -12.32 -38.86
CA GLY A 380 16.17 -13.21 -39.17
C GLY A 380 17.35 -13.13 -38.20
N ILE A 381 17.17 -12.58 -37.02
CA ILE A 381 18.18 -12.45 -35.96
C ILE A 381 17.86 -13.46 -34.86
N ASP A 382 18.77 -14.38 -34.57
CA ASP A 382 18.71 -15.30 -33.45
C ASP A 382 19.62 -14.78 -32.31
N VAL A 383 19.12 -14.83 -31.08
CA VAL A 383 19.83 -14.37 -29.88
C VAL A 383 20.10 -15.52 -28.94
N HIS A 384 21.36 -15.63 -28.49
CA HIS A 384 21.70 -16.52 -27.39
C HIS A 384 21.60 -15.75 -26.06
N VAL A 385 20.47 -15.85 -25.40
CA VAL A 385 20.24 -15.16 -24.12
C VAL A 385 21.05 -15.82 -23.01
N THR A 386 21.89 -15.05 -22.33
CA THR A 386 22.64 -15.51 -21.16
C THR A 386 21.72 -15.61 -19.95
N ALA A 387 20.88 -14.60 -19.74
CA ALA A 387 19.86 -14.62 -18.68
C ALA A 387 18.65 -13.74 -19.02
N ASP A 388 17.44 -14.28 -18.85
CA ASP A 388 16.21 -13.52 -18.72
C ASP A 388 15.98 -13.13 -17.26
N LEU A 389 16.03 -11.85 -16.97
CA LEU A 389 15.96 -11.33 -15.61
C LEU A 389 14.57 -11.50 -14.96
N VAL A 390 13.51 -11.75 -15.76
CA VAL A 390 12.18 -12.10 -15.22
C VAL A 390 12.20 -13.48 -14.57
N LEU A 391 12.95 -14.45 -15.12
CA LEU A 391 13.06 -15.77 -14.51
C LEU A 391 13.84 -15.69 -13.19
N ALA A 392 14.91 -14.91 -13.15
CA ALA A 392 15.67 -14.66 -11.93
C ALA A 392 14.78 -13.98 -10.85
N GLU A 393 14.01 -12.96 -11.25
CA GLU A 393 13.06 -12.26 -10.39
C GLU A 393 11.99 -13.22 -9.84
N HIS A 394 11.39 -14.05 -10.70
CA HIS A 394 10.37 -15.02 -10.31
C HIS A 394 10.86 -15.98 -9.22
N LEU A 395 12.08 -16.50 -9.35
CA LEU A 395 12.69 -17.34 -8.34
C LEU A 395 12.95 -16.59 -7.03
N VAL A 396 13.53 -15.39 -7.11
CA VAL A 396 13.85 -14.56 -5.94
C VAL A 396 12.58 -14.16 -5.17
N SER A 397 11.50 -13.85 -5.87
CA SER A 397 10.22 -13.43 -5.29
C SER A 397 9.35 -14.58 -4.78
N GLY A 398 9.74 -15.85 -5.04
CA GLY A 398 8.92 -17.02 -4.73
C GLY A 398 7.61 -17.07 -5.52
N GLY A 399 7.62 -16.56 -6.75
CA GLY A 399 6.46 -16.54 -7.66
C GLY A 399 5.54 -15.33 -7.52
N ALA A 400 5.83 -14.38 -6.64
CA ALA A 400 5.11 -13.12 -6.57
C ALA A 400 5.37 -12.28 -7.83
N LYS A 401 4.34 -11.62 -8.36
CA LYS A 401 4.51 -10.72 -9.51
C LYS A 401 5.12 -9.40 -9.05
N ILE A 402 6.36 -9.17 -9.39
CA ILE A 402 7.06 -7.90 -9.17
C ILE A 402 7.11 -7.11 -10.49
N SER A 403 6.85 -5.81 -10.45
CA SER A 403 6.96 -4.96 -11.64
C SER A 403 8.42 -4.57 -11.88
N PHE A 404 8.75 -4.23 -13.14
CA PHE A 404 10.07 -3.68 -13.48
C PHE A 404 10.40 -2.42 -12.65
N GLN A 405 9.41 -1.57 -12.41
CA GLN A 405 9.54 -0.40 -11.56
C GLN A 405 9.92 -0.78 -10.11
N THR A 406 9.33 -1.84 -9.59
CA THR A 406 9.69 -2.35 -8.25
C THR A 406 11.13 -2.83 -8.20
N LEU A 407 11.57 -3.57 -9.22
CA LEU A 407 12.98 -4.01 -9.32
C LEU A 407 13.96 -2.84 -9.41
N LEU A 408 13.62 -1.79 -10.16
CA LEU A 408 14.39 -0.56 -10.22
C LEU A 408 14.51 0.10 -8.85
N MET A 409 13.40 0.18 -8.11
CA MET A 409 13.40 0.73 -6.76
C MET A 409 14.28 -0.10 -5.81
N GLU A 410 14.14 -1.42 -5.82
CA GLU A 410 14.89 -2.34 -4.96
C GLU A 410 16.39 -2.36 -5.29
N SER A 411 16.75 -2.12 -6.55
CA SER A 411 18.13 -1.99 -7.01
C SER A 411 18.72 -0.57 -6.87
N GLY A 412 17.99 0.37 -6.25
CA GLY A 412 18.46 1.73 -5.97
C GLY A 412 18.21 2.76 -7.09
N HIS A 413 17.44 2.42 -8.15
CA HIS A 413 17.16 3.25 -9.31
C HIS A 413 15.77 3.91 -9.25
N ILE A 414 15.51 4.68 -8.21
CA ILE A 414 14.18 5.23 -7.89
C ILE A 414 13.68 6.22 -8.94
N GLN A 415 14.59 7.06 -9.47
CA GLN A 415 14.22 8.08 -10.45
C GLN A 415 13.75 7.46 -11.78
N GLU A 416 14.43 6.42 -12.23
CA GLU A 416 14.10 5.68 -13.43
C GLU A 416 12.80 4.87 -13.25
N ALA A 417 12.56 4.32 -12.08
CA ALA A 417 11.29 3.67 -11.75
C ALA A 417 10.11 4.63 -11.92
N VAL A 418 10.29 5.90 -11.53
CA VAL A 418 9.29 6.97 -11.72
C VAL A 418 9.04 7.26 -13.20
N PHE A 419 10.10 7.37 -13.99
CA PHE A 419 10.00 7.58 -15.45
C PHE A 419 9.13 6.49 -16.08
N PHE A 420 9.45 5.23 -15.84
CA PHE A 420 8.70 4.11 -16.41
C PHE A 420 7.26 4.02 -15.89
N SER A 421 6.96 4.47 -14.67
CA SER A 421 5.58 4.52 -14.15
C SER A 421 4.70 5.51 -14.90
N LYS A 422 5.26 6.64 -15.36
CA LYS A 422 4.53 7.64 -16.14
C LYS A 422 4.26 7.18 -17.57
N GLU A 423 5.24 6.54 -18.19
CA GLU A 423 5.17 6.12 -19.60
C GLU A 423 4.38 4.81 -19.79
N TRP A 424 4.42 3.90 -18.81
CA TRP A 424 3.86 2.54 -18.94
C TRP A 424 2.57 2.28 -18.16
N GLY A 425 2.23 3.11 -17.18
CA GLY A 425 1.23 2.70 -16.21
C GLY A 425 1.68 1.41 -15.48
N ALA A 426 0.73 0.68 -14.91
CA ALA A 426 1.04 -0.42 -13.99
C ALA A 426 1.43 -1.76 -14.66
N GLY A 427 1.81 -1.83 -15.96
CA GLY A 427 1.88 -3.19 -16.32
C GLY A 427 2.52 -3.78 -17.55
N SER A 428 2.73 -3.12 -18.64
CA SER A 428 3.33 -3.81 -19.80
C SER A 428 3.90 -2.84 -20.83
N LEU A 429 4.94 -3.30 -21.53
CA LEU A 429 5.44 -2.64 -22.73
C LEU A 429 4.27 -2.41 -23.71
N PRO A 430 4.14 -1.20 -24.31
CA PRO A 430 3.09 -0.93 -25.28
C PRO A 430 3.31 -1.84 -26.50
N VAL A 431 2.43 -2.80 -26.68
CA VAL A 431 2.51 -3.81 -27.74
C VAL A 431 1.91 -3.30 -29.06
N GLN A 432 1.09 -2.25 -29.00
CA GLN A 432 0.35 -1.75 -30.17
C GLN A 432 0.96 -0.50 -30.80
N SER A 433 1.73 0.29 -30.05
CA SER A 433 2.41 1.49 -30.56
C SER A 433 3.73 1.73 -29.84
N LEU A 434 4.71 2.29 -30.55
CA LEU A 434 5.96 2.73 -29.94
C LEU A 434 5.74 3.97 -29.07
N PRO A 435 6.55 4.17 -28.01
CA PRO A 435 6.56 5.39 -27.24
C PRO A 435 6.93 6.60 -28.11
N ARG A 436 6.62 7.82 -27.64
CA ARG A 436 6.89 9.07 -28.39
C ARG A 436 8.37 9.25 -28.75
N ASP A 437 9.25 8.85 -27.85
CA ASP A 437 10.70 8.81 -28.06
C ASP A 437 11.22 7.39 -27.80
N PRO A 438 11.24 6.51 -28.81
CA PRO A 438 11.67 5.13 -28.64
C PRO A 438 13.13 5.01 -28.21
N ALA A 439 14.01 5.87 -28.73
CA ALA A 439 15.43 5.82 -28.42
C ALA A 439 15.69 6.06 -26.93
N GLN A 440 15.14 7.14 -26.39
CA GLN A 440 15.28 7.46 -24.97
C GLN A 440 14.62 6.38 -24.10
N TYR A 441 13.43 5.91 -24.47
CA TYR A 441 12.68 4.94 -23.71
C TYR A 441 13.38 3.57 -23.63
N PHE A 442 13.66 2.94 -24.78
CA PHE A 442 14.29 1.62 -24.83
C PHE A 442 15.76 1.68 -24.40
N GLY A 443 16.47 2.78 -24.72
CA GLY A 443 17.82 3.00 -24.25
C GLY A 443 17.92 3.08 -22.72
N MET A 444 17.06 3.84 -22.08
CA MET A 444 16.99 3.90 -20.63
C MET A 444 16.64 2.53 -20.03
N PHE A 445 15.72 1.79 -20.63
CA PHE A 445 15.37 0.44 -20.20
C PHE A 445 16.58 -0.50 -20.25
N ALA A 446 17.25 -0.60 -21.40
CA ALA A 446 18.42 -1.45 -21.57
C ALA A 446 19.56 -1.08 -20.58
N SER A 447 19.75 0.21 -20.31
CA SER A 447 20.80 0.72 -19.41
C SER A 447 20.68 0.20 -17.97
N LYS A 448 19.48 -0.19 -17.53
CA LYS A 448 19.23 -0.66 -16.17
C LYS A 448 19.31 -2.18 -16.02
N LEU A 449 19.35 -2.91 -17.13
CA LEU A 449 19.33 -4.38 -17.07
C LEU A 449 20.55 -4.96 -16.37
N LEU A 450 21.76 -4.39 -16.57
CA LEU A 450 22.97 -4.86 -15.90
C LEU A 450 22.95 -4.58 -14.39
N ALA A 451 22.40 -3.46 -13.96
CA ALA A 451 22.23 -3.15 -12.54
C ALA A 451 21.21 -4.10 -11.88
N ILE A 452 20.07 -4.34 -12.52
CA ILE A 452 19.06 -5.31 -12.07
C ILE A 452 19.65 -6.73 -12.05
N LYS A 453 20.42 -7.12 -13.07
CA LYS A 453 21.15 -8.39 -13.11
C LYS A 453 22.03 -8.54 -11.86
N ASN A 454 22.86 -7.55 -11.55
CA ASN A 454 23.75 -7.62 -10.40
C ASN A 454 22.97 -7.78 -9.10
N TYR A 455 21.88 -7.03 -8.91
CA TYR A 455 20.98 -7.15 -7.76
C TYR A 455 20.37 -8.55 -7.65
N LEU A 456 19.78 -9.06 -8.73
CA LEU A 456 19.09 -10.35 -8.73
C LEU A 456 20.07 -11.52 -8.55
N PHE A 457 21.26 -11.48 -9.14
CA PHE A 457 22.24 -12.54 -9.01
C PHE A 457 22.80 -12.66 -7.60
N VAL A 458 23.00 -11.54 -6.89
CA VAL A 458 23.32 -11.55 -5.46
C VAL A 458 22.19 -12.22 -4.67
N LYS A 459 20.93 -11.88 -4.97
CA LYS A 459 19.77 -12.48 -4.28
C LYS A 459 19.60 -13.98 -4.58
N LEU A 460 19.90 -14.42 -5.80
CA LEU A 460 19.89 -15.86 -6.15
C LEU A 460 20.96 -16.62 -5.34
N GLU A 461 22.17 -16.05 -5.18
CA GLU A 461 23.21 -16.66 -4.36
C GLU A 461 22.84 -16.70 -2.88
N GLU A 462 22.37 -15.58 -2.32
CA GLU A 462 21.92 -15.51 -0.91
C GLU A 462 20.83 -16.53 -0.58
N LYS A 463 19.94 -16.83 -1.54
CA LYS A 463 18.83 -17.78 -1.38
C LYS A 463 19.17 -19.21 -1.81
N GLY A 464 20.36 -19.47 -2.33
CA GLY A 464 20.76 -20.78 -2.83
C GLY A 464 20.00 -21.23 -4.08
N LEU A 465 19.52 -20.29 -4.90
CA LEU A 465 18.67 -20.55 -6.08
C LEU A 465 19.42 -20.44 -7.41
N LYS A 466 20.72 -20.09 -7.39
CA LYS A 466 21.51 -19.87 -8.60
C LYS A 466 21.62 -21.11 -9.47
N ASP A 467 21.86 -22.27 -8.86
CA ASP A 467 21.98 -23.54 -9.57
C ASP A 467 20.69 -23.91 -10.31
N ILE A 468 19.55 -23.77 -9.68
CA ILE A 468 18.24 -23.98 -10.32
C ILE A 468 18.00 -23.00 -11.48
N PHE A 469 18.38 -21.73 -11.30
CA PHE A 469 18.27 -20.74 -12.36
C PHE A 469 19.10 -21.12 -13.59
N GLU A 470 20.38 -21.46 -13.40
CA GLU A 470 21.34 -21.72 -14.48
C GLU A 470 21.12 -23.08 -15.15
N THR A 471 20.67 -24.11 -14.40
CA THR A 471 20.55 -25.48 -14.92
C THR A 471 19.15 -25.86 -15.37
N VAL A 472 18.11 -25.15 -14.90
CA VAL A 472 16.69 -25.50 -15.19
C VAL A 472 15.98 -24.34 -15.87
N GLU A 473 15.80 -23.21 -15.17
CA GLU A 473 14.89 -22.16 -15.62
C GLU A 473 15.36 -21.47 -16.90
N GLN A 474 16.62 -21.06 -16.95
CA GLN A 474 17.16 -20.38 -18.15
C GLN A 474 17.26 -21.32 -19.38
N PRO A 475 17.72 -22.57 -19.27
CA PRO A 475 17.68 -23.50 -20.40
C PRO A 475 16.26 -23.83 -20.88
N LEU A 476 15.28 -23.91 -19.97
CA LEU A 476 13.88 -24.17 -20.30
C LEU A 476 13.27 -23.05 -21.15
N GLU A 477 13.65 -21.78 -20.92
CA GLU A 477 13.22 -20.65 -21.74
C GLU A 477 13.55 -20.85 -23.22
N ALA A 478 14.77 -21.29 -23.51
CA ALA A 478 15.20 -21.55 -24.89
C ALA A 478 14.41 -22.70 -25.56
N VAL A 479 14.05 -23.74 -24.79
CA VAL A 479 13.21 -24.86 -25.27
C VAL A 479 11.80 -24.35 -25.59
N LEU A 480 11.20 -23.59 -24.67
CA LEU A 480 9.86 -23.03 -24.88
C LEU A 480 9.83 -22.05 -26.05
N PHE A 481 10.86 -21.22 -26.22
CA PHE A 481 11.01 -20.35 -27.39
C PHE A 481 11.05 -21.14 -28.69
N ALA A 482 11.84 -22.23 -28.75
CA ALA A 482 11.92 -23.08 -29.94
C ALA A 482 10.56 -23.75 -30.24
N MET A 483 9.83 -24.21 -29.22
CA MET A 483 8.48 -24.76 -29.39
C MET A 483 7.50 -23.72 -29.95
N GLU A 484 7.53 -22.49 -29.45
CA GLU A 484 6.69 -21.40 -29.92
C GLU A 484 7.03 -21.00 -31.38
N CYS A 485 8.30 -21.10 -31.78
CA CYS A 485 8.72 -20.83 -33.16
C CYS A 485 8.22 -21.90 -34.14
N VAL A 486 8.19 -23.16 -33.71
CA VAL A 486 7.66 -24.27 -34.53
C VAL A 486 6.14 -24.20 -34.63
N GLY A 487 5.49 -23.81 -33.52
CA GLY A 487 4.04 -23.79 -33.43
C GLY A 487 3.42 -25.18 -33.45
N MET A 488 2.10 -25.23 -33.57
CA MET A 488 1.32 -26.47 -33.65
C MET A 488 0.33 -26.37 -34.82
N PRO A 489 0.26 -27.37 -35.71
CA PRO A 489 -0.72 -27.38 -36.77
C PRO A 489 -2.14 -27.46 -36.20
N LEU A 490 -3.05 -26.68 -36.75
CA LEU A 490 -4.44 -26.64 -36.32
C LEU A 490 -5.38 -26.93 -37.51
N ASP A 491 -6.25 -27.92 -37.35
CA ASP A 491 -7.29 -28.22 -38.33
C ASP A 491 -8.47 -27.25 -38.19
N SER A 492 -8.40 -26.15 -38.93
CA SER A 492 -9.45 -25.13 -38.92
C SER A 492 -10.78 -25.59 -39.50
N GLN A 493 -10.76 -26.59 -40.42
CA GLN A 493 -12.01 -27.14 -40.97
C GLN A 493 -12.70 -28.06 -39.94
N GLY A 494 -11.94 -28.90 -39.26
CA GLY A 494 -12.44 -29.73 -38.18
C GLY A 494 -13.01 -28.88 -37.04
N LEU A 495 -12.32 -27.79 -36.66
CA LEU A 495 -12.84 -26.86 -35.64
C LEU A 495 -14.13 -26.16 -36.07
N ALA A 496 -14.30 -25.80 -37.34
CA ALA A 496 -15.53 -25.20 -37.86
C ALA A 496 -16.70 -26.18 -37.87
N VAL A 497 -16.46 -27.47 -38.08
CA VAL A 497 -17.45 -28.53 -37.91
C VAL A 497 -17.86 -28.66 -36.45
N LEU A 498 -16.84 -28.75 -35.58
CA LEU A 498 -17.06 -28.90 -34.13
C LEU A 498 -17.80 -27.68 -33.53
N ASP A 499 -17.51 -26.44 -34.00
CA ASP A 499 -18.23 -25.24 -33.57
C ASP A 499 -19.73 -25.36 -33.87
N ARG A 500 -20.09 -25.84 -35.07
CA ARG A 500 -21.50 -26.02 -35.45
C ARG A 500 -22.21 -27.09 -34.60
N ASP A 501 -21.53 -28.23 -34.42
CA ASP A 501 -22.13 -29.36 -33.71
C ASP A 501 -22.32 -29.04 -32.22
N LEU A 502 -21.29 -28.48 -31.57
CA LEU A 502 -21.38 -28.07 -30.16
C LEU A 502 -22.30 -26.87 -29.94
N THR A 503 -22.42 -25.98 -30.91
CA THR A 503 -23.40 -24.88 -30.84
C THR A 503 -24.80 -25.42 -30.81
N LYS A 504 -25.13 -26.38 -31.70
CA LYS A 504 -26.44 -27.03 -31.74
C LYS A 504 -26.72 -27.77 -30.43
N GLU A 505 -25.77 -28.52 -29.92
CA GLU A 505 -25.86 -29.21 -28.62
C GLU A 505 -26.13 -28.24 -27.48
N LEU A 506 -25.45 -27.10 -27.48
CA LEU A 506 -25.60 -26.05 -26.46
C LEU A 506 -27.01 -25.41 -26.52
N GLU A 507 -27.52 -25.17 -27.73
CA GLU A 507 -28.87 -24.64 -27.95
C GLU A 507 -29.94 -25.64 -27.48
N GLU A 508 -29.81 -26.94 -27.84
CA GLU A 508 -30.69 -28.01 -27.39
C GLU A 508 -30.66 -28.14 -25.85
N CYS A 509 -29.49 -28.16 -25.26
CA CYS A 509 -29.33 -28.23 -23.81
C CYS A 509 -29.92 -26.97 -23.10
N SER A 510 -29.77 -25.80 -23.70
CA SER A 510 -30.35 -24.55 -23.17
C SER A 510 -31.88 -24.62 -23.17
N GLN A 511 -32.47 -25.13 -24.26
CA GLN A 511 -33.93 -25.28 -24.38
C GLN A 511 -34.46 -26.28 -23.34
N GLU A 512 -33.79 -27.40 -23.16
CA GLU A 512 -34.17 -28.37 -22.12
C GLU A 512 -34.10 -27.75 -20.70
N ILE A 513 -33.09 -26.94 -20.41
CA ILE A 513 -33.00 -26.21 -19.14
C ILE A 513 -34.16 -25.21 -18.99
N TYR A 514 -34.54 -24.49 -20.06
CA TYR A 514 -35.67 -23.55 -20.02
C TYR A 514 -37.01 -24.25 -19.87
N ASP A 515 -37.19 -25.40 -20.52
CA ASP A 515 -38.41 -26.22 -20.40
C ASP A 515 -38.58 -26.75 -18.96
N LEU A 516 -37.48 -27.21 -18.32
CA LEU A 516 -37.48 -27.65 -16.93
C LEU A 516 -37.76 -26.53 -15.94
N THR A 517 -37.37 -25.30 -16.27
CA THR A 517 -37.54 -24.14 -15.37
C THR A 517 -38.84 -23.36 -15.70
N GLY A 518 -39.41 -23.55 -16.87
CA GLY A 518 -40.56 -22.80 -17.36
C GLY A 518 -40.27 -21.32 -17.60
N CYS A 519 -38.99 -20.92 -17.78
CA CYS A 519 -38.58 -19.55 -18.13
C CYS A 519 -37.18 -19.51 -18.71
N GLU A 520 -36.94 -18.50 -19.56
CA GLU A 520 -35.63 -18.17 -20.04
C GLU A 520 -34.85 -17.32 -19.00
N PHE A 521 -33.57 -17.58 -18.83
CA PHE A 521 -32.69 -16.83 -17.98
C PHE A 521 -31.24 -16.98 -18.46
N ASN A 522 -30.32 -16.16 -17.95
CA ASN A 522 -28.89 -16.31 -18.28
C ASN A 522 -28.27 -17.45 -17.47
N ILE A 523 -28.14 -18.63 -18.09
CA ILE A 523 -27.55 -19.85 -17.47
C ILE A 523 -26.09 -19.60 -17.01
N LYS A 524 -25.37 -18.69 -17.68
CA LYS A 524 -23.99 -18.29 -17.32
C LYS A 524 -23.93 -17.38 -16.09
N SER A 525 -25.04 -16.80 -15.65
CA SER A 525 -25.07 -15.92 -14.48
C SER A 525 -25.20 -16.74 -13.19
N PRO A 526 -24.17 -16.78 -12.31
CA PRO A 526 -24.26 -17.52 -11.06
C PRO A 526 -25.43 -17.09 -10.17
N LYS A 527 -25.76 -15.80 -10.18
CA LYS A 527 -26.88 -15.25 -9.41
C LYS A 527 -28.23 -15.75 -9.90
N GLN A 528 -28.50 -15.61 -11.22
CA GLN A 528 -29.77 -16.07 -11.78
C GLN A 528 -29.93 -17.57 -11.65
N LEU A 529 -28.87 -18.33 -11.87
CA LEU A 529 -28.87 -19.77 -11.70
C LEU A 529 -29.14 -20.18 -10.24
N SER A 530 -28.55 -19.50 -9.26
CA SER A 530 -28.81 -19.72 -7.85
C SER A 530 -30.28 -19.45 -7.49
N ASP A 531 -30.86 -18.37 -8.02
CA ASP A 531 -32.28 -18.05 -7.80
C ASP A 531 -33.21 -19.12 -8.41
N ILE A 532 -32.91 -19.61 -9.59
CA ILE A 532 -33.65 -20.69 -10.23
C ILE A 532 -33.56 -22.00 -9.43
N LEU A 533 -32.35 -22.47 -9.11
CA LEU A 533 -32.16 -23.75 -8.44
C LEU A 533 -32.75 -23.78 -7.03
N TYR A 534 -32.44 -22.76 -6.22
CA TYR A 534 -32.73 -22.78 -4.79
C TYR A 534 -34.02 -22.09 -4.40
N GLN A 535 -34.51 -21.12 -5.19
CA GLN A 535 -35.75 -20.41 -4.86
C GLN A 535 -36.94 -20.91 -5.70
N ARG A 536 -36.77 -21.12 -7.03
CA ARG A 536 -37.85 -21.52 -7.90
C ARG A 536 -38.09 -23.03 -7.91
N LEU A 537 -37.03 -23.82 -8.08
CA LEU A 537 -37.12 -25.30 -8.09
C LEU A 537 -37.06 -25.90 -6.69
N GLY A 538 -36.72 -25.13 -5.65
CA GLY A 538 -36.72 -25.55 -4.27
C GLY A 538 -35.68 -26.63 -3.94
N ILE A 539 -34.59 -26.71 -4.73
CA ILE A 539 -33.49 -27.67 -4.45
C ILE A 539 -32.79 -27.23 -3.17
N GLU A 540 -32.62 -28.15 -2.24
CA GLU A 540 -31.98 -27.86 -0.97
C GLU A 540 -30.47 -27.63 -1.16
N PRO A 541 -29.93 -26.43 -0.82
CA PRO A 541 -28.53 -26.13 -1.05
C PRO A 541 -27.61 -26.95 -0.11
N VAL A 542 -26.43 -27.33 -0.60
CA VAL A 542 -25.40 -28.03 0.19
C VAL A 542 -24.73 -27.06 1.16
N ASP A 543 -24.62 -25.77 0.81
CA ASP A 543 -23.97 -24.73 1.60
C ASP A 543 -24.93 -23.53 1.88
N LYS A 544 -24.62 -22.76 2.95
CA LYS A 544 -25.38 -21.55 3.28
C LYS A 544 -25.23 -20.43 2.23
N ALA A 545 -24.17 -20.48 1.43
CA ALA A 545 -23.85 -19.49 0.41
C ALA A 545 -24.65 -19.69 -0.88
N LYS A 546 -25.40 -20.81 -1.02
CA LYS A 546 -26.16 -21.16 -2.22
C LYS A 546 -25.28 -21.13 -3.49
N SER A 547 -24.09 -21.71 -3.36
CA SER A 547 -23.09 -21.71 -4.43
C SER A 547 -23.56 -22.53 -5.62
N THR A 548 -23.21 -22.08 -6.82
CA THR A 548 -23.44 -22.81 -8.08
C THR A 548 -22.13 -23.27 -8.73
N LYS A 549 -21.03 -23.41 -7.94
CA LYS A 549 -19.77 -23.97 -8.44
C LYS A 549 -19.95 -25.41 -8.89
N ALA A 550 -19.10 -25.89 -9.81
CA ALA A 550 -19.19 -27.22 -10.36
C ALA A 550 -19.22 -28.31 -9.27
N GLU A 551 -18.30 -28.27 -8.31
CA GLU A 551 -18.21 -29.21 -7.19
C GLU A 551 -19.51 -29.29 -6.36
N VAL A 552 -20.19 -28.14 -6.18
CA VAL A 552 -21.47 -28.07 -5.44
C VAL A 552 -22.60 -28.65 -6.28
N LEU A 553 -22.61 -28.38 -7.60
CA LEU A 553 -23.63 -28.94 -8.50
C LEU A 553 -23.44 -30.46 -8.67
N GLU A 554 -22.21 -30.96 -8.79
CA GLU A 554 -21.92 -32.40 -8.83
C GLU A 554 -22.47 -33.13 -7.59
N ALA A 555 -22.35 -32.53 -6.40
CA ALA A 555 -22.93 -33.08 -5.16
C ALA A 555 -24.48 -33.02 -5.12
N LEU A 556 -25.12 -32.34 -6.08
CA LEU A 556 -26.58 -32.21 -6.23
C LEU A 556 -27.12 -33.02 -7.42
N GLU A 557 -26.27 -33.75 -8.16
CA GLU A 557 -26.60 -34.36 -9.45
C GLU A 557 -27.84 -35.27 -9.39
N ASP A 558 -27.95 -36.04 -8.32
CA ASP A 558 -29.07 -37.00 -8.11
C ASP A 558 -30.36 -36.31 -7.61
N ARG A 559 -30.33 -35.02 -7.29
CA ARG A 559 -31.48 -34.34 -6.66
C ARG A 559 -32.48 -33.73 -7.63
N HIS A 560 -32.06 -33.44 -8.84
CA HIS A 560 -32.95 -32.86 -9.87
C HIS A 560 -32.34 -33.02 -11.28
N GLU A 561 -33.13 -33.41 -12.26
CA GLU A 561 -32.71 -33.63 -13.65
C GLU A 561 -32.09 -32.41 -14.34
N ILE A 562 -32.31 -31.21 -13.83
CA ILE A 562 -31.71 -29.98 -14.35
C ILE A 562 -30.20 -29.91 -14.08
N ILE A 563 -29.71 -30.53 -13.00
CA ILE A 563 -28.31 -30.39 -12.56
C ILE A 563 -27.33 -30.98 -13.60
N PRO A 564 -27.47 -32.24 -14.05
CA PRO A 564 -26.61 -32.77 -15.12
C PRO A 564 -26.70 -31.92 -16.41
N LYS A 565 -27.85 -31.35 -16.74
CA LYS A 565 -27.99 -30.45 -17.90
C LYS A 565 -27.17 -29.17 -17.75
N ILE A 566 -27.17 -28.55 -16.57
CA ILE A 566 -26.36 -27.36 -16.29
C ILE A 566 -24.88 -27.68 -16.34
N LEU A 567 -24.45 -28.84 -15.80
CA LEU A 567 -23.06 -29.28 -15.88
C LEU A 567 -22.62 -29.52 -17.32
N MET A 568 -23.47 -30.18 -18.13
CA MET A 568 -23.26 -30.37 -19.57
C MET A 568 -23.18 -29.05 -20.31
N PHE A 569 -24.14 -28.13 -20.09
CA PHE A 569 -24.13 -26.79 -20.69
C PHE A 569 -22.80 -26.06 -20.42
N ARG A 570 -22.31 -26.10 -19.18
CA ARG A 570 -21.04 -25.46 -18.81
C ARG A 570 -19.82 -26.09 -19.46
N ALA A 571 -19.80 -27.41 -19.55
CA ALA A 571 -18.71 -28.15 -20.20
C ALA A 571 -18.66 -27.82 -21.71
N THR A 572 -19.80 -27.89 -22.40
CA THR A 572 -19.94 -27.59 -23.84
C THR A 572 -19.60 -26.11 -24.10
N GLU A 573 -20.11 -25.19 -23.28
CA GLU A 573 -19.83 -23.76 -23.40
C GLU A 573 -18.33 -23.44 -23.19
N LYS A 574 -17.70 -24.06 -22.20
CA LYS A 574 -16.27 -23.93 -21.97
C LYS A 574 -15.45 -24.44 -23.16
N MET A 575 -15.84 -25.59 -23.71
CA MET A 575 -15.20 -26.16 -24.91
C MET A 575 -15.29 -25.19 -26.10
N LEU A 576 -16.50 -24.66 -26.36
CA LEU A 576 -16.73 -23.69 -27.43
C LEU A 576 -15.93 -22.39 -27.24
N SER A 577 -16.06 -21.77 -26.09
CA SER A 577 -15.50 -20.44 -25.86
C SER A 577 -13.98 -20.45 -25.69
N THR A 578 -13.45 -21.46 -24.96
CA THR A 578 -12.03 -21.51 -24.59
C THR A 578 -11.16 -22.12 -25.68
N TYR A 579 -11.68 -23.09 -26.43
CA TYR A 579 -10.88 -23.83 -27.41
C TYR A 579 -11.39 -23.65 -28.83
N VAL A 580 -12.63 -24.05 -29.13
CA VAL A 580 -13.09 -24.15 -30.52
C VAL A 580 -13.13 -22.79 -31.23
N ARG A 581 -13.58 -21.74 -30.53
CA ARG A 581 -13.68 -20.37 -31.06
C ARG A 581 -12.45 -19.52 -30.78
N ALA A 582 -11.65 -19.88 -29.78
CA ALA A 582 -10.45 -19.13 -29.41
C ALA A 582 -9.23 -19.53 -30.25
N LEU A 583 -9.00 -20.83 -30.46
CA LEU A 583 -7.83 -21.32 -31.18
C LEU A 583 -7.75 -20.82 -32.64
N PRO A 584 -8.84 -20.76 -33.44
CA PRO A 584 -8.76 -20.23 -34.80
C PRO A 584 -8.29 -18.77 -34.88
N LYS A 585 -8.53 -17.98 -33.82
CA LYS A 585 -8.06 -16.59 -33.76
C LYS A 585 -6.54 -16.46 -33.56
N GLN A 586 -5.90 -17.55 -33.17
CA GLN A 586 -4.46 -17.64 -32.97
C GLN A 586 -3.71 -18.18 -34.20
N ILE A 587 -4.44 -18.56 -35.26
CA ILE A 587 -3.83 -19.07 -36.49
C ILE A 587 -3.09 -17.91 -37.18
N ASN A 588 -1.83 -18.14 -37.49
CA ASN A 588 -1.07 -17.29 -38.38
C ASN A 588 -1.25 -17.81 -39.81
N ALA A 589 -1.63 -16.93 -40.71
CA ALA A 589 -1.46 -17.19 -42.14
C ALA A 589 0.05 -17.24 -42.41
N GLY A 590 0.60 -18.44 -42.43
CA GLY A 590 1.98 -18.68 -42.76
C GLY A 590 2.29 -18.30 -44.22
#